data_eb2266fd9afc8de7d2010a5f387e29dd
#
_entry.id   eb2266fd9afc8de7d2010a5f387e29dd
#
_cell.length_a   1.000
_cell.length_b   1.000
_cell.length_c   1.000
_cell.angle_alpha   90.00
_cell.angle_beta   90.00
_cell.angle_gamma   90.00
#
_symmetry.space_group_name_H-M   'P 1'
#
loop_
_entity.id
_entity.type
_entity.pdbx_description
1 polymer ?
#
loop_
_entity_poly.entity_id
_entity_poly.type
_entity_poly.pdbx_seq_one_letter_code
_entity_poly.pdbx_strand_id
1 'polypeptide(L)'
;DANTLFLGTADGTYRNRVEEFDVGDATEHARGVALADTDHDGLLELVVGNWNGPGRLYVRRSPGDPRSAWSDRASARFRESQRNRNVIAADFDNDGRVELFFNNIGEPNRLFRLREDGVEELDPGAAAEPDGLGTGAVVADIDGDGILELLISHGEQEEQPLSLYSAASARRGNFLRVAPLTDYGAPARGALVHLYAGDHHQVRAIDGGSGYLCQMEPVAHFGLGGRREVDAIDIIWPGGRRRRILQPQINEEIEATP
;
A
#
# COMPACT_ATOMS: atom_id res chain seq x y z
N ASP A 1 -12.92 -18.80 5.77
CA ASP A 1 -12.44 -19.56 4.60
C ASP A 1 -11.01 -19.14 4.27
N ALA A 2 -10.21 -20.08 3.73
CA ALA A 2 -8.83 -19.80 3.33
C ALA A 2 -8.75 -18.68 2.29
N ASN A 3 -7.64 -17.95 2.30
CA ASN A 3 -7.32 -17.00 1.24
C ASN A 3 -7.17 -17.72 -0.10
N THR A 4 -7.31 -17.01 -1.18
CA THR A 4 -7.05 -17.50 -2.54
C THR A 4 -6.10 -16.55 -3.25
N LEU A 5 -5.17 -17.10 -4.00
CA LEU A 5 -4.23 -16.34 -4.85
C LEU A 5 -4.39 -16.80 -6.30
N PHE A 6 -5.01 -15.96 -7.11
CA PHE A 6 -5.19 -16.25 -8.52
C PHE A 6 -4.12 -15.56 -9.36
N LEU A 7 -3.33 -16.34 -10.07
CA LEU A 7 -2.37 -15.83 -11.05
C LEU A 7 -2.93 -15.96 -12.46
N GLY A 8 -2.77 -14.88 -13.22
CA GLY A 8 -3.07 -14.88 -14.65
C GLY A 8 -2.11 -15.77 -15.44
N THR A 9 -2.61 -16.45 -16.43
CA THR A 9 -1.84 -17.31 -17.33
C THR A 9 -1.81 -16.71 -18.75
N ALA A 10 -0.90 -17.16 -19.58
CA ALA A 10 -0.72 -16.62 -20.93
C ALA A 10 -1.94 -16.83 -21.85
N ASP A 11 -2.81 -17.77 -21.53
CA ASP A 11 -4.05 -18.06 -22.24
C ASP A 11 -5.24 -17.18 -21.77
N GLY A 12 -4.99 -16.22 -20.85
CA GLY A 12 -6.00 -15.32 -20.33
C GLY A 12 -6.87 -15.90 -19.20
N THR A 13 -6.55 -17.11 -18.73
CA THR A 13 -7.24 -17.72 -17.58
C THR A 13 -6.55 -17.38 -16.25
N TYR A 14 -7.18 -17.75 -15.14
CA TYR A 14 -6.62 -17.61 -13.81
C TYR A 14 -6.49 -18.98 -13.13
N ARG A 15 -5.41 -19.20 -12.42
CA ARG A 15 -5.18 -20.39 -11.61
C ARG A 15 -4.95 -20.04 -10.18
N ASN A 16 -5.66 -20.72 -9.25
CA ASN A 16 -5.38 -20.58 -7.84
C ASN A 16 -4.04 -21.26 -7.52
N ARG A 17 -3.09 -20.48 -6.98
CA ARG A 17 -1.74 -20.92 -6.64
C ARG A 17 -1.42 -20.68 -5.16
N VAL A 18 -2.44 -20.55 -4.33
CA VAL A 18 -2.31 -20.21 -2.91
C VAL A 18 -1.39 -21.16 -2.16
N GLU A 19 -1.49 -22.46 -2.42
CA GLU A 19 -0.66 -23.49 -1.78
C GLU A 19 0.82 -23.38 -2.19
N GLU A 20 1.08 -23.03 -3.45
CA GLU A 20 2.43 -22.88 -3.96
C GLU A 20 3.16 -21.69 -3.32
N PHE A 21 2.40 -20.63 -3.03
CA PHE A 21 2.94 -19.41 -2.45
C PHE A 21 2.83 -19.34 -0.92
N ASP A 22 2.16 -20.31 -0.29
CA ASP A 22 2.04 -20.45 1.17
C ASP A 22 1.38 -19.22 1.85
N VAL A 23 0.29 -18.72 1.24
CA VAL A 23 -0.45 -17.55 1.73
C VAL A 23 -1.92 -17.86 2.07
N GLY A 24 -2.25 -19.14 2.25
CA GLY A 24 -3.62 -19.61 2.39
C GLY A 24 -4.34 -19.16 3.65
N ASP A 25 -3.64 -19.05 4.78
CA ASP A 25 -4.16 -18.59 6.09
C ASP A 25 -5.55 -19.13 6.43
N ALA A 26 -5.69 -20.47 6.36
CA ALA A 26 -6.97 -21.17 6.26
C ALA A 26 -7.91 -21.00 7.48
N THR A 27 -7.38 -20.58 8.62
CA THR A 27 -8.12 -20.41 9.87
C THR A 27 -8.60 -18.98 10.11
N GLU A 28 -8.19 -18.05 9.28
CA GLU A 28 -8.43 -16.62 9.50
C GLU A 28 -9.53 -16.07 8.56
N HIS A 29 -9.94 -14.86 8.83
CA HIS A 29 -10.99 -14.15 8.10
C HIS A 29 -10.45 -12.84 7.51
N ALA A 30 -9.70 -12.91 6.40
CA ALA A 30 -9.15 -11.75 5.75
C ALA A 30 -10.22 -10.74 5.28
N ARG A 31 -9.95 -9.46 5.49
CA ARG A 31 -10.80 -8.34 5.05
C ARG A 31 -10.02 -7.29 4.27
N GLY A 32 -8.87 -6.88 4.76
CA GLY A 32 -8.00 -5.91 4.11
C GLY A 32 -6.77 -6.57 3.50
N VAL A 33 -6.33 -6.08 2.35
CA VAL A 33 -5.10 -6.50 1.70
C VAL A 33 -4.41 -5.30 1.06
N ALA A 34 -3.11 -5.16 1.26
CA ALA A 34 -2.30 -4.16 0.59
C ALA A 34 -1.03 -4.78 0.00
N LEU A 35 -0.55 -4.20 -1.08
CA LEU A 35 0.74 -4.51 -1.69
C LEU A 35 1.68 -3.32 -1.46
N ALA A 36 2.85 -3.57 -0.90
CA ALA A 36 3.84 -2.53 -0.64
C ALA A 36 5.26 -3.09 -0.69
N ASP A 37 6.18 -2.32 -1.23
CA ASP A 37 7.61 -2.55 -1.09
C ASP A 37 8.03 -2.00 0.28
N THR A 38 8.05 -2.88 1.29
CA THR A 38 8.19 -2.49 2.70
C THR A 38 9.63 -2.53 3.19
N ASP A 39 10.52 -3.23 2.48
CA ASP A 39 11.94 -3.36 2.80
C ASP A 39 12.87 -2.77 1.74
N HIS A 40 12.30 -2.13 0.70
CA HIS A 40 13.00 -1.46 -0.40
C HIS A 40 13.86 -2.40 -1.27
N ASP A 41 13.48 -3.68 -1.36
CA ASP A 41 14.16 -4.64 -2.23
C ASP A 41 13.68 -4.57 -3.69
N GLY A 42 12.64 -3.75 -3.95
CA GLY A 42 12.04 -3.57 -5.28
C GLY A 42 10.98 -4.60 -5.62
N LEU A 43 10.57 -5.41 -4.68
CA LEU A 43 9.44 -6.34 -4.79
C LEU A 43 8.32 -5.89 -3.85
N LEU A 44 7.11 -6.32 -4.16
CA LEU A 44 5.97 -6.00 -3.31
C LEU A 44 5.71 -7.14 -2.32
N GLU A 45 5.60 -6.79 -1.06
CA GLU A 45 5.08 -7.64 0.01
C GLU A 45 3.56 -7.60 0.00
N LEU A 46 2.98 -8.65 0.62
CA LEU A 46 1.54 -8.77 0.81
C LEU A 46 1.22 -8.58 2.30
N VAL A 47 0.47 -7.54 2.60
CA VAL A 47 -0.03 -7.26 3.95
C VAL A 47 -1.50 -7.65 4.02
N VAL A 48 -1.87 -8.44 5.03
CA VAL A 48 -3.25 -8.89 5.21
C VAL A 48 -3.75 -8.54 6.61
N GLY A 49 -4.90 -7.90 6.65
CA GLY A 49 -5.64 -7.63 7.87
C GLY A 49 -6.79 -8.63 8.04
N ASN A 50 -6.84 -9.29 9.19
CA ASN A 50 -7.85 -10.29 9.51
C ASN A 50 -8.91 -9.75 10.49
N TRP A 51 -10.13 -10.20 10.33
CA TRP A 51 -11.23 -9.93 11.25
C TRP A 51 -11.14 -10.86 12.46
N ASN A 52 -11.03 -10.29 13.67
CA ASN A 52 -10.80 -11.04 14.93
C ASN A 52 -9.59 -11.97 14.84
N GLY A 53 -8.58 -11.57 14.11
CA GLY A 53 -7.41 -12.38 13.85
C GLY A 53 -6.13 -11.56 13.69
N PRO A 54 -4.98 -12.25 13.54
CA PRO A 54 -3.68 -11.59 13.46
C PRO A 54 -3.46 -10.88 12.12
N GLY A 55 -2.77 -9.75 12.14
CA GLY A 55 -2.19 -9.18 10.93
C GLY A 55 -1.11 -10.11 10.36
N ARG A 56 -0.96 -10.12 9.03
CA ARG A 56 0.06 -10.88 8.30
C ARG A 56 0.91 -9.96 7.44
N LEU A 57 2.19 -10.28 7.40
CA LEU A 57 3.17 -9.66 6.51
C LEU A 57 3.91 -10.77 5.76
N TYR A 58 3.51 -11.00 4.53
CA TYR A 58 4.11 -12.03 3.69
C TYR A 58 5.21 -11.43 2.83
N VAL A 59 6.44 -11.89 3.07
CA VAL A 59 7.65 -11.50 2.34
C VAL A 59 8.14 -12.69 1.53
N ARG A 60 8.71 -12.46 0.35
CA ARG A 60 9.26 -13.55 -0.47
C ARG A 60 10.42 -14.24 0.24
N ARG A 61 10.43 -15.59 0.19
CA ARG A 61 11.50 -16.40 0.80
C ARG A 61 12.85 -16.22 0.10
N SER A 62 12.81 -15.96 -1.19
CA SER A 62 14.00 -15.70 -2.01
C SER A 62 13.86 -14.36 -2.69
N PRO A 63 14.45 -13.30 -2.14
CA PRO A 63 14.47 -11.98 -2.78
C PRO A 63 15.00 -12.08 -4.21
N GLY A 64 14.38 -11.38 -5.15
CA GLY A 64 14.72 -11.43 -6.56
C GLY A 64 14.13 -12.61 -7.35
N ASP A 65 13.52 -13.60 -6.71
CA ASP A 65 12.74 -14.64 -7.38
C ASP A 65 11.23 -14.39 -7.25
N PRO A 66 10.57 -13.85 -8.28
CA PRO A 66 9.15 -13.55 -8.24
C PRO A 66 8.24 -14.79 -8.12
N ARG A 67 8.82 -15.99 -8.23
CA ARG A 67 8.09 -17.26 -8.09
C ARG A 67 8.34 -17.95 -6.75
N SER A 68 9.21 -17.38 -5.89
CA SER A 68 9.45 -17.98 -4.59
C SER A 68 8.21 -17.93 -3.71
N ALA A 69 8.02 -18.98 -2.90
CA ALA A 69 7.00 -18.98 -1.86
C ALA A 69 7.25 -17.83 -0.86
N TRP A 70 6.20 -17.42 -0.18
CA TRP A 70 6.26 -16.33 0.79
C TRP A 70 6.37 -16.89 2.21
N SER A 71 6.78 -16.07 3.15
CA SER A 71 6.79 -16.39 4.57
C SER A 71 6.23 -15.22 5.36
N ASP A 72 5.43 -15.53 6.37
CA ASP A 72 4.91 -14.52 7.29
C ASP A 72 6.04 -14.01 8.20
N ARG A 73 6.37 -12.74 8.07
CA ARG A 73 7.38 -12.00 8.83
C ARG A 73 6.77 -11.06 9.88
N ALA A 74 5.46 -11.12 10.09
CA ALA A 74 4.79 -10.30 11.08
C ALA A 74 5.39 -10.52 12.47
N SER A 75 5.70 -9.43 13.19
CA SER A 75 6.15 -9.46 14.58
C SER A 75 5.01 -9.87 15.52
N ALA A 76 5.32 -10.21 16.76
CA ALA A 76 4.30 -10.52 17.77
C ALA A 76 3.30 -9.36 17.93
N ARG A 77 3.79 -8.12 17.93
CA ARG A 77 2.96 -6.91 18.03
C ARG A 77 2.04 -6.73 16.82
N PHE A 78 2.55 -6.97 15.64
CA PHE A 78 1.78 -6.91 14.40
C PHE A 78 0.68 -7.99 14.34
N ARG A 79 0.94 -9.14 14.96
CA ARG A 79 0.01 -10.29 15.03
C ARG A 79 -1.04 -10.19 16.13
N GLU A 80 -1.09 -9.12 16.90
CA GLU A 80 -2.19 -8.94 17.84
C GLU A 80 -3.52 -8.94 17.09
N SER A 81 -4.50 -9.67 17.65
CA SER A 81 -5.82 -9.79 17.04
C SER A 81 -6.52 -8.45 16.92
N GLN A 82 -7.11 -8.18 15.78
CA GLN A 82 -7.77 -6.92 15.42
C GLN A 82 -9.10 -7.19 14.72
N ARG A 83 -10.03 -6.26 14.86
CA ARG A 83 -11.26 -6.23 14.04
C ARG A 83 -11.01 -5.45 12.75
N ASN A 84 -10.04 -5.88 12.00
CA ASN A 84 -9.59 -5.16 10.82
C ASN A 84 -10.63 -5.21 9.70
N ARG A 85 -10.82 -4.07 9.03
CA ARG A 85 -11.63 -3.91 7.81
C ARG A 85 -10.80 -3.58 6.60
N ASN A 86 -9.75 -2.80 6.80
CA ASN A 86 -8.96 -2.29 5.70
C ASN A 86 -7.49 -2.16 6.12
N VAL A 87 -6.58 -2.41 5.19
CA VAL A 87 -5.15 -2.13 5.33
C VAL A 87 -4.74 -1.17 4.23
N ILE A 88 -4.10 -0.07 4.61
CA ILE A 88 -3.55 0.91 3.69
C ILE A 88 -2.04 0.92 3.82
N ALA A 89 -1.35 0.91 2.69
CA ALA A 89 0.08 1.12 2.60
C ALA A 89 0.33 2.48 1.93
N ALA A 90 0.84 3.44 2.69
CA ALA A 90 1.09 4.80 2.19
C ALA A 90 2.28 5.43 2.92
N ASP A 91 2.96 6.34 2.26
CA ASP A 91 4.03 7.15 2.84
C ASP A 91 3.42 8.46 3.33
N PHE A 92 2.97 8.47 4.59
CA PHE A 92 2.22 9.59 5.16
C PHE A 92 3.09 10.80 5.52
N ASP A 93 4.40 10.61 5.75
CA ASP A 93 5.30 11.69 6.16
C ASP A 93 6.33 12.07 5.07
N ASN A 94 6.19 11.50 3.88
CA ASN A 94 7.06 11.71 2.73
C ASN A 94 8.53 11.41 3.00
N ASP A 95 8.85 10.47 3.91
CA ASP A 95 10.23 10.08 4.20
C ASP A 95 10.81 9.06 3.21
N GLY A 96 9.97 8.51 2.34
CA GLY A 96 10.29 7.50 1.35
C GLY A 96 9.97 6.07 1.80
N ARG A 97 9.47 5.89 3.03
CA ARG A 97 9.07 4.61 3.58
C ARG A 97 7.55 4.53 3.69
N VAL A 98 7.02 3.35 3.47
CA VAL A 98 5.58 3.12 3.56
C VAL A 98 5.21 2.77 4.98
N GLU A 99 4.21 3.46 5.52
CA GLU A 99 3.50 3.03 6.72
C GLU A 99 2.31 2.14 6.36
N LEU A 100 1.93 1.29 7.30
CA LEU A 100 0.79 0.39 7.20
C LEU A 100 -0.28 0.83 8.21
N PHE A 101 -1.37 1.38 7.70
CA PHE A 101 -2.52 1.78 8.51
C PHE A 101 -3.57 0.69 8.51
N PHE A 102 -3.95 0.22 9.70
CA PHE A 102 -5.00 -0.77 9.92
C PHE A 102 -6.26 -0.07 10.41
N ASN A 103 -7.27 0.00 9.55
CA ASN A 103 -8.57 0.55 9.90
C ASN A 103 -9.41 -0.53 10.59
N ASN A 104 -9.73 -0.28 11.86
CA ASN A 104 -10.43 -1.21 12.72
C ASN A 104 -11.86 -0.72 13.03
N ILE A 105 -12.73 -1.61 13.49
CA ILE A 105 -14.09 -1.27 13.87
C ILE A 105 -14.32 -1.55 15.34
N GLY A 106 -14.69 -0.51 16.12
CA GLY A 106 -14.98 -0.58 17.55
C GLY A 106 -13.75 -0.90 18.40
N GLU A 107 -12.58 -0.58 17.91
CA GLU A 107 -11.28 -0.62 18.59
C GLU A 107 -10.29 0.31 17.89
N PRO A 108 -9.19 0.73 18.54
CA PRO A 108 -8.27 1.70 17.96
C PRO A 108 -7.71 1.26 16.60
N ASN A 109 -7.67 2.18 15.66
CA ASN A 109 -6.86 2.03 14.44
C ASN A 109 -5.37 1.99 14.80
N ARG A 110 -4.58 1.28 14.00
CA ARG A 110 -3.16 1.08 14.27
C ARG A 110 -2.32 1.49 13.07
N LEU A 111 -1.16 2.05 13.35
CA LEU A 111 -0.19 2.48 12.34
C LEU A 111 1.15 1.79 12.60
N PHE A 112 1.73 1.20 11.56
CA PHE A 112 3.00 0.51 11.65
C PHE A 112 3.97 1.00 10.60
N ARG A 113 5.25 1.03 10.96
CA ARG A 113 6.37 1.24 10.05
C ARG A 113 7.29 0.04 10.11
N LEU A 114 7.70 -0.47 8.95
CA LEU A 114 8.71 -1.49 8.89
C LEU A 114 10.10 -0.87 8.94
N ARG A 115 10.98 -1.52 9.70
CA ARG A 115 12.40 -1.20 9.82
C ARG A 115 13.22 -2.44 9.57
N GLU A 116 14.50 -2.28 9.32
CA GLU A 116 15.43 -3.42 9.11
C GLU A 116 15.46 -4.39 10.30
N ASP A 117 15.27 -3.88 11.51
CA ASP A 117 15.29 -4.64 12.77
C ASP A 117 13.89 -5.10 13.24
N GLY A 118 12.83 -4.81 12.48
CA GLY A 118 11.46 -5.26 12.80
C GLY A 118 10.36 -4.28 12.45
N VAL A 119 9.25 -4.41 13.17
CA VAL A 119 8.05 -3.58 12.99
C VAL A 119 7.91 -2.63 14.18
N GLU A 120 7.89 -1.34 13.91
CA GLU A 120 7.59 -0.29 14.87
C GLU A 120 6.10 0.07 14.79
N GLU A 121 5.40 0.13 15.92
CA GLU A 121 4.06 0.70 15.99
C GLU A 121 4.17 2.18 16.31
N LEU A 122 3.51 2.99 15.47
CA LEU A 122 3.46 4.44 15.58
C LEU A 122 2.14 4.87 16.22
N ASP A 123 2.14 6.05 16.83
CA ASP A 123 0.91 6.69 17.30
C ASP A 123 0.18 7.35 16.12
N PRO A 124 -1.01 6.88 15.71
CA PRO A 124 -1.77 7.50 14.65
C PRO A 124 -2.46 8.80 15.10
N GLY A 125 -2.26 9.25 16.34
CA GLY A 125 -2.86 10.45 16.88
C GLY A 125 -4.40 10.38 16.87
N ALA A 126 -5.04 11.42 16.35
CA ALA A 126 -6.51 11.47 16.26
C ALA A 126 -7.10 10.38 15.35
N ALA A 127 -6.33 9.87 14.38
CA ALA A 127 -6.76 8.78 13.50
C ALA A 127 -6.81 7.41 14.20
N ALA A 128 -6.40 7.31 15.48
CA ALA A 128 -6.59 6.12 16.29
C ALA A 128 -8.07 5.76 16.47
N GLU A 129 -8.95 6.75 16.60
CA GLU A 129 -10.41 6.58 16.70
C GLU A 129 -10.83 5.38 17.56
N PRO A 130 -10.55 5.34 18.87
CA PRO A 130 -10.72 4.14 19.69
C PRO A 130 -12.18 3.61 19.74
N ASP A 131 -13.15 4.48 19.51
CA ASP A 131 -14.57 4.15 19.44
C ASP A 131 -15.09 4.24 17.99
N GLY A 132 -14.20 4.33 17.01
CA GLY A 132 -14.53 4.45 15.61
C GLY A 132 -15.12 3.16 15.05
N LEU A 133 -16.17 3.27 14.23
CA LEU A 133 -16.77 2.15 13.50
C LEU A 133 -16.29 2.17 12.05
N GLY A 134 -14.98 2.28 11.86
CA GLY A 134 -14.35 2.41 10.57
C GLY A 134 -14.65 1.25 9.64
N THR A 135 -15.39 1.48 8.57
CA THR A 135 -15.76 0.47 7.57
C THR A 135 -14.81 0.45 6.41
N GLY A 136 -14.51 1.60 5.84
CA GLY A 136 -13.56 1.77 4.75
C GLY A 136 -12.61 2.93 4.99
N ALA A 137 -11.42 2.87 4.43
CA ALA A 137 -10.48 3.98 4.47
C ALA A 137 -9.72 4.09 3.15
N VAL A 138 -9.37 5.31 2.75
CA VAL A 138 -8.61 5.60 1.54
C VAL A 138 -7.63 6.73 1.81
N VAL A 139 -6.59 6.81 0.99
CA VAL A 139 -5.67 7.93 0.96
C VAL A 139 -5.64 8.58 -0.42
N ALA A 140 -5.51 9.89 -0.43
CA ALA A 140 -5.31 10.71 -1.61
C ALA A 140 -4.67 12.03 -1.20
N ASP A 141 -3.99 12.68 -2.11
CA ASP A 141 -3.57 14.07 -2.01
C ASP A 141 -4.74 14.96 -2.48
N ILE A 142 -5.62 15.34 -1.53
CA ILE A 142 -6.91 15.97 -1.85
C ILE A 142 -6.74 17.46 -2.21
N ASP A 143 -5.78 18.14 -1.61
CA ASP A 143 -5.56 19.57 -1.81
C ASP A 143 -4.37 19.87 -2.74
N GLY A 144 -3.65 18.85 -3.19
CA GLY A 144 -2.55 18.96 -4.14
C GLY A 144 -1.24 19.47 -3.53
N ASP A 145 -1.08 19.36 -2.21
CA ASP A 145 0.11 19.84 -1.51
C ASP A 145 1.21 18.77 -1.39
N GLY A 146 0.94 17.56 -1.88
CA GLY A 146 1.84 16.42 -1.87
C GLY A 146 1.92 15.67 -0.54
N ILE A 147 1.01 15.95 0.38
CA ILE A 147 0.82 15.16 1.61
C ILE A 147 -0.46 14.35 1.42
N LEU A 148 -0.41 13.08 1.78
CA LEU A 148 -1.58 12.23 1.66
C LEU A 148 -2.54 12.44 2.83
N GLU A 149 -3.81 12.75 2.54
CA GLU A 149 -4.88 12.72 3.50
C GLU A 149 -5.44 11.30 3.64
N LEU A 150 -5.85 10.98 4.87
CA LEU A 150 -6.56 9.76 5.23
C LEU A 150 -8.04 10.07 5.44
N LEU A 151 -8.89 9.52 4.59
CA LEU A 151 -10.35 9.58 4.75
C LEU A 151 -10.85 8.24 5.29
N ILE A 152 -11.60 8.27 6.40
CA ILE A 152 -12.23 7.08 7.01
C ILE A 152 -13.74 7.23 6.93
N SER A 153 -14.40 6.20 6.40
CA SER A 153 -15.86 6.09 6.38
C SER A 153 -16.33 5.17 7.49
N HIS A 154 -17.45 5.53 8.09
CA HIS A 154 -18.12 4.79 9.16
C HIS A 154 -19.54 4.42 8.72
N GLY A 155 -20.24 3.59 9.48
CA GLY A 155 -21.68 3.39 9.28
C GLY A 155 -22.12 1.96 9.08
N GLU A 156 -21.26 0.97 9.19
CA GLU A 156 -21.68 -0.43 9.10
C GLU A 156 -22.52 -0.88 10.30
N GLN A 157 -22.25 -0.37 11.49
CA GLN A 157 -22.95 -0.72 12.73
C GLN A 157 -23.82 0.42 13.25
N GLU A 158 -23.31 1.65 13.21
CA GLU A 158 -24.01 2.86 13.64
C GLU A 158 -23.60 4.04 12.76
N GLU A 159 -24.46 5.05 12.65
CA GLU A 159 -24.13 6.28 11.92
C GLU A 159 -23.04 7.06 12.67
N GLN A 160 -21.94 7.30 12.00
CA GLN A 160 -20.87 8.20 12.43
C GLN A 160 -20.43 9.09 11.26
N PRO A 161 -19.96 10.32 11.52
CA PRO A 161 -19.49 11.21 10.46
C PRO A 161 -18.25 10.64 9.78
N LEU A 162 -18.00 11.07 8.55
CA LEU A 162 -16.71 10.83 7.89
C LEU A 162 -15.59 11.54 8.65
N SER A 163 -14.43 10.91 8.73
CA SER A 163 -13.22 11.50 9.30
C SER A 163 -12.20 11.76 8.20
N LEU A 164 -11.60 12.95 8.22
CA LEU A 164 -10.52 13.33 7.32
C LEU A 164 -9.32 13.77 8.15
N TYR A 165 -8.19 13.14 7.93
CA TYR A 165 -6.93 13.41 8.62
C TYR A 165 -5.84 13.75 7.62
N SER A 166 -5.08 14.80 7.92
CA SER A 166 -3.82 15.11 7.25
C SER A 166 -2.66 14.86 8.22
N ALA A 167 -1.54 14.38 7.71
CA ALA A 167 -0.37 14.14 8.54
C ALA A 167 0.17 15.47 9.10
N ALA A 168 0.22 15.59 10.43
CA ALA A 168 0.72 16.77 11.13
C ALA A 168 2.26 16.81 11.13
N SER A 169 2.93 16.34 10.07
CA SER A 169 4.38 16.31 10.00
C SER A 169 4.95 17.71 9.89
N ALA A 170 5.78 18.09 10.88
CA ALA A 170 6.55 19.34 10.81
C ALA A 170 7.64 19.33 9.71
N ARG A 171 7.89 18.18 9.09
CA ARG A 171 8.86 18.00 8.00
C ARG A 171 8.10 17.56 6.75
N ARG A 172 7.69 18.52 5.95
CA ARG A 172 7.21 18.24 4.60
C ARG A 172 8.40 17.75 3.78
N GLY A 173 8.49 16.44 3.57
CA GLY A 173 9.44 15.84 2.64
C GLY A 173 9.14 16.28 1.20
N ASN A 174 10.13 16.18 0.31
CA ASN A 174 9.84 16.25 -1.11
C ASN A 174 9.07 15.00 -1.54
N PHE A 175 8.37 15.08 -2.66
CA PHE A 175 7.59 13.98 -3.20
C PHE A 175 7.66 13.92 -4.74
N LEU A 176 7.20 12.83 -5.29
CA LEU A 176 6.88 12.69 -6.71
C LEU A 176 5.63 11.82 -6.84
N ARG A 177 4.68 12.25 -7.64
CA ARG A 177 3.46 11.51 -7.94
C ARG A 177 3.46 11.09 -9.40
N VAL A 178 3.04 9.88 -9.69
CA VAL A 178 2.99 9.35 -11.06
C VAL A 178 1.64 8.70 -11.29
N ALA A 179 0.91 9.20 -12.28
CA ALA A 179 -0.36 8.68 -12.74
C ALA A 179 -0.20 7.94 -14.09
N PRO A 180 0.04 6.63 -14.09
CA PRO A 180 0.09 5.87 -15.34
C PRO A 180 -1.31 5.76 -15.95
N LEU A 181 -1.42 6.13 -17.22
CA LEU A 181 -2.64 6.06 -17.98
C LEU A 181 -2.54 4.98 -19.07
N THR A 182 -3.67 4.48 -19.51
CA THR A 182 -3.76 3.66 -20.72
C THR A 182 -3.67 4.50 -21.98
N ASP A 183 -3.57 3.90 -23.17
CA ASP A 183 -3.66 4.61 -24.46
C ASP A 183 -4.93 5.46 -24.62
N TYR A 184 -5.95 5.19 -23.83
CA TYR A 184 -7.25 5.86 -23.88
C TYR A 184 -7.46 6.88 -22.74
N GLY A 185 -6.40 7.17 -21.96
CA GLY A 185 -6.47 8.13 -20.86
C GLY A 185 -7.14 7.62 -19.57
N ALA A 186 -7.45 6.33 -19.49
CA ALA A 186 -7.95 5.74 -18.24
C ALA A 186 -6.78 5.32 -17.32
N PRO A 187 -6.97 5.27 -16.00
CA PRO A 187 -5.94 4.78 -15.07
C PRO A 187 -5.45 3.37 -15.43
N ALA A 188 -4.15 3.19 -15.50
CA ALA A 188 -3.52 1.93 -15.89
C ALA A 188 -3.40 0.98 -14.68
N ARG A 189 -4.53 0.43 -14.21
CA ARG A 189 -4.53 -0.52 -13.10
C ARG A 189 -3.70 -1.76 -13.42
N GLY A 190 -2.86 -2.17 -12.45
CA GLY A 190 -1.88 -3.22 -12.62
C GLY A 190 -0.53 -2.72 -13.14
N ALA A 191 -0.39 -1.42 -13.41
CA ALA A 191 0.92 -0.84 -13.69
C ALA A 191 1.80 -0.84 -12.44
N LEU A 192 3.11 -1.01 -12.64
CA LEU A 192 4.14 -0.86 -11.62
C LEU A 192 4.96 0.39 -11.95
N VAL A 193 5.26 1.18 -10.93
CA VAL A 193 6.12 2.35 -11.05
C VAL A 193 7.31 2.15 -10.13
N HIS A 194 8.50 2.17 -10.70
CA HIS A 194 9.76 2.11 -9.98
C HIS A 194 10.40 3.50 -10.00
N LEU A 195 10.85 3.96 -8.83
CA LEU A 195 11.57 5.20 -8.66
C LEU A 195 13.00 4.91 -8.23
N TYR A 196 13.98 5.58 -8.83
CA TYR A 196 15.40 5.48 -8.53
C TYR A 196 15.97 6.86 -8.17
N ALA A 197 16.59 6.96 -6.99
CA ALA A 197 17.21 8.19 -6.50
C ALA A 197 18.50 7.86 -5.73
N GLY A 198 19.64 7.85 -6.41
CA GLY A 198 20.92 7.37 -5.89
C GLY A 198 20.87 5.88 -5.60
N ASP A 199 21.11 5.51 -4.36
CA ASP A 199 21.02 4.14 -3.85
C ASP A 199 19.59 3.75 -3.40
N HIS A 200 18.64 4.66 -3.51
CA HIS A 200 17.27 4.45 -3.05
C HIS A 200 16.39 3.97 -4.21
N HIS A 201 15.67 2.89 -3.97
CA HIS A 201 14.72 2.31 -4.90
C HIS A 201 13.37 2.12 -4.21
N GLN A 202 12.31 2.55 -4.84
CA GLN A 202 10.94 2.37 -4.36
C GLN A 202 10.07 1.81 -5.48
N VAL A 203 9.10 0.99 -5.13
CA VAL A 203 8.11 0.45 -6.06
C VAL A 203 6.69 0.72 -5.54
N ARG A 204 5.81 1.13 -6.46
CA ARG A 204 4.38 1.25 -6.20
C ARG A 204 3.58 0.54 -7.29
N ALA A 205 2.51 -0.11 -6.88
CA ALA A 205 1.55 -0.70 -7.80
C ALA A 205 0.31 0.21 -7.92
N ILE A 206 -0.19 0.37 -9.13
CA ILE A 206 -1.52 0.96 -9.35
C ILE A 206 -2.56 -0.15 -9.19
N ASP A 207 -3.05 -0.34 -8.01
CA ASP A 207 -4.00 -1.42 -7.70
C ASP A 207 -5.46 -1.05 -7.98
N GLY A 208 -6.36 -2.00 -7.79
CA GLY A 208 -7.81 -1.83 -7.99
C GLY A 208 -8.54 -1.38 -6.73
N GLY A 209 -7.83 -1.25 -5.61
CA GLY A 209 -8.36 -0.93 -4.30
C GLY A 209 -7.82 -1.86 -3.23
N SER A 210 -7.28 -1.29 -2.17
CA SER A 210 -6.51 -1.98 -1.14
C SER A 210 -7.32 -2.33 0.10
N GLY A 211 -8.64 -2.40 0.02
CA GLY A 211 -9.42 -2.68 1.21
C GLY A 211 -10.90 -2.93 1.00
N TYR A 212 -11.59 -3.14 2.11
CA TYR A 212 -13.00 -3.46 2.13
C TYR A 212 -13.85 -2.25 1.68
N LEU A 213 -14.59 -2.41 0.59
CA LEU A 213 -15.53 -1.43 0.02
C LEU A 213 -14.90 -0.04 -0.28
N CYS A 214 -13.62 0.02 -0.57
CA CYS A 214 -12.94 1.27 -0.91
C CYS A 214 -11.95 1.11 -2.05
N GLN A 215 -11.53 2.24 -2.61
CA GLN A 215 -10.64 2.30 -3.74
C GLN A 215 -9.73 3.52 -3.59
N MET A 216 -8.41 3.29 -3.67
CA MET A 216 -7.41 4.33 -3.65
C MET A 216 -7.41 5.14 -4.94
N GLU A 217 -6.87 6.34 -4.90
CA GLU A 217 -6.52 7.05 -6.12
C GLU A 217 -5.50 6.23 -6.94
N PRO A 218 -5.61 6.24 -8.28
CA PRO A 218 -4.75 5.43 -9.14
C PRO A 218 -3.41 6.13 -9.44
N VAL A 219 -2.74 6.61 -8.40
CA VAL A 219 -1.49 7.39 -8.46
C VAL A 219 -0.42 6.70 -7.60
N ALA A 220 0.76 6.54 -8.16
CA ALA A 220 1.93 6.10 -7.41
C ALA A 220 2.54 7.30 -6.69
N HIS A 221 2.38 7.38 -5.39
CA HIS A 221 2.95 8.41 -4.55
C HIS A 221 4.28 7.95 -3.95
N PHE A 222 5.31 8.78 -4.07
CA PHE A 222 6.66 8.54 -3.57
C PHE A 222 7.11 9.71 -2.71
N GLY A 223 7.29 9.49 -1.42
CA GLY A 223 8.04 10.41 -0.59
C GLY A 223 9.53 10.34 -0.90
N LEU A 224 10.19 11.47 -0.84
CA LEU A 224 11.61 11.62 -1.16
C LEU A 224 12.43 12.10 0.05
N GLY A 225 11.77 12.44 1.16
CA GLY A 225 12.42 13.02 2.31
C GLY A 225 13.13 14.34 1.94
N GLY A 226 14.41 14.41 2.24
CA GLY A 226 15.24 15.56 1.88
C GLY A 226 15.88 15.51 0.49
N ARG A 227 15.63 14.46 -0.31
CA ARG A 227 16.21 14.32 -1.66
C ARG A 227 15.62 15.38 -2.58
N ARG A 228 16.48 15.95 -3.43
CA ARG A 228 16.10 17.02 -4.37
C ARG A 228 16.14 16.59 -5.82
N GLU A 229 16.54 15.36 -6.07
CA GLU A 229 16.71 14.82 -7.41
C GLU A 229 16.25 13.36 -7.44
N VAL A 230 15.66 12.96 -8.54
CA VAL A 230 15.31 11.59 -8.90
C VAL A 230 16.04 11.28 -10.20
N ASP A 231 16.76 10.16 -10.23
CA ASP A 231 17.53 9.76 -11.42
C ASP A 231 16.61 9.31 -12.55
N ALA A 232 15.61 8.48 -12.20
CA ALA A 232 14.66 7.99 -13.18
C ALA A 232 13.40 7.42 -12.50
N ILE A 233 12.33 7.35 -13.27
CA ILE A 233 11.19 6.48 -13.02
C ILE A 233 11.01 5.51 -14.19
N ASP A 234 10.73 4.25 -13.88
CA ASP A 234 10.33 3.22 -14.84
C ASP A 234 8.87 2.87 -14.62
N ILE A 235 8.05 3.05 -15.64
CA ILE A 235 6.65 2.67 -15.64
C ILE A 235 6.50 1.40 -16.46
N ILE A 236 5.89 0.37 -15.88
CA ILE A 236 5.63 -0.92 -16.51
C ILE A 236 4.13 -1.14 -16.55
N TRP A 237 3.53 -1.07 -17.73
CA TRP A 237 2.10 -1.30 -17.94
C TRP A 237 1.75 -2.78 -17.95
N PRO A 238 0.51 -3.14 -17.61
CA PRO A 238 -0.01 -4.47 -17.91
C PRO A 238 0.23 -4.82 -19.38
N GLY A 239 0.74 -6.02 -19.65
CA GLY A 239 1.16 -6.39 -21.01
C GLY A 239 2.62 -6.12 -21.34
N GLY A 240 3.39 -5.51 -20.41
CA GLY A 240 4.84 -5.44 -20.46
C GLY A 240 5.42 -4.25 -21.22
N ARG A 241 4.61 -3.31 -21.73
CA ARG A 241 5.13 -2.03 -22.24
C ARG A 241 5.84 -1.27 -21.11
N ARG A 242 6.93 -0.58 -21.46
CA ARG A 242 7.75 0.15 -20.49
C ARG A 242 8.09 1.53 -21.01
N ARG A 243 8.15 2.49 -20.09
CA ARG A 243 8.64 3.84 -20.35
C ARG A 243 9.55 4.27 -19.20
N ARG A 244 10.72 4.78 -19.55
CA ARG A 244 11.64 5.41 -18.60
C ARG A 244 11.60 6.93 -18.79
N ILE A 245 11.44 7.64 -17.69
CA ILE A 245 11.55 9.10 -17.64
C ILE A 245 12.79 9.41 -16.79
N LEU A 246 13.74 10.14 -17.39
CA LEU A 246 14.99 10.52 -16.72
C LEU A 246 14.82 11.89 -16.05
N GLN A 247 15.38 12.02 -14.87
CA GLN A 247 15.45 13.26 -14.10
C GLN A 247 14.11 14.02 -14.06
N PRO A 248 13.01 13.35 -13.62
CA PRO A 248 11.72 14.03 -13.48
C PRO A 248 11.83 15.17 -12.48
N GLN A 249 11.00 16.19 -12.64
CA GLN A 249 10.86 17.22 -11.63
C GLN A 249 10.19 16.61 -10.39
N ILE A 250 10.62 17.06 -9.22
CA ILE A 250 10.03 16.66 -7.94
C ILE A 250 8.96 17.68 -7.52
N ASN A 251 8.14 17.30 -6.53
CA ASN A 251 7.02 18.08 -6.01
C ASN A 251 5.96 18.39 -7.08
N GLU A 252 5.71 17.42 -7.94
CA GLU A 252 4.66 17.48 -8.96
C GLU A 252 4.07 16.10 -9.24
N GLU A 253 2.96 16.08 -9.96
CA GLU A 253 2.35 14.89 -10.51
C GLU A 253 2.61 14.78 -12.01
N ILE A 254 3.02 13.58 -12.45
CA ILE A 254 3.32 13.27 -13.85
C ILE A 254 2.27 12.29 -14.37
N GLU A 255 1.50 12.69 -15.35
CA GLU A 255 0.70 11.78 -16.16
C GLU A 255 1.56 11.13 -17.24
N ALA A 256 1.44 9.81 -17.39
CA ALA A 256 2.22 9.08 -18.38
C ALA A 256 1.39 8.03 -19.13
N THR A 257 1.43 8.09 -20.44
CA THR A 257 0.90 7.05 -21.37
C THR A 257 2.03 6.16 -21.87
N PRO A 258 1.73 4.92 -22.29
CA PRO A 258 2.72 3.96 -22.79
C PRO A 258 3.51 4.42 -24.00
#